data_74c38f6ecade5fba55c496e7fcae50c8
#
_entry.id   74c38f6ecade5fba55c496e7fcae50c8
#
_cell.length_a   1.000
_cell.length_b   1.000
_cell.length_c   1.000
_cell.angle_alpha   90.00
_cell.angle_beta   90.00
_cell.angle_gamma   90.00
#
_symmetry.space_group_name_H-M   'P 1'
#
loop_
_entity.id
_entity.type
_entity.pdbx_description
1 polymer ?
#
loop_
_entity_poly.entity_id
_entity_poly.type
_entity_poly.pdbx_seq_one_letter_code
_entity_poly.pdbx_strand_id
1 'polypeptide(L)'
;MKHIYCIFISLCTTLFIWSCKDSEEIAPASLTINKNELSFTGYKSTLAVKVDATRRWSAVASEYWITISPDNYPGVNESFIANVAVTVSDNATGQPREGHVTFFLQDEEVITLTVKQSIQDEGERPDEEFPITWANLQWCASNVLNEGDNFEAGSCVFADGITNSVDSETGEEITCDIGYSFTDTDPSGEDWIWTSCPFNGDWGNNFYYQGRIQNLTAGTYFYTFRFRNGSGPYKYAGTGGLWDGEVNVNGKFEVKEEEEEEEQEEYASIE
;
A
#
# COMPACT_ATOMS: atom_id res chain seq x y z
N MET A 1 -22.15 54.65 -78.80
CA MET A 1 -21.06 54.72 -77.83
C MET A 1 -21.66 54.57 -76.44
N LYS A 2 -21.56 53.37 -75.88
CA LYS A 2 -22.08 53.03 -74.51
C LYS A 2 -20.93 52.65 -73.66
N HIS A 3 -20.69 53.43 -72.65
CA HIS A 3 -19.65 53.14 -71.60
C HIS A 3 -20.25 52.14 -70.61
N ILE A 4 -19.56 50.98 -70.41
CA ILE A 4 -19.89 49.99 -69.42
C ILE A 4 -18.96 50.19 -68.26
N TYR A 5 -19.49 50.60 -67.11
CA TYR A 5 -18.73 50.66 -65.84
C TYR A 5 -18.77 49.26 -65.17
N CYS A 6 -17.61 48.66 -65.05
CA CYS A 6 -17.44 47.46 -64.21
C CYS A 6 -17.28 47.91 -62.74
N ILE A 7 -18.25 47.53 -61.91
CA ILE A 7 -18.17 47.69 -60.46
C ILE A 7 -17.51 46.42 -59.91
N PHE A 8 -16.29 46.59 -59.37
CA PHE A 8 -15.64 45.52 -58.57
C PHE A 8 -16.23 45.54 -57.17
N ILE A 9 -17.03 44.52 -56.81
CA ILE A 9 -17.46 44.25 -55.44
C ILE A 9 -16.35 43.43 -54.78
N SER A 10 -15.57 44.06 -53.90
CA SER A 10 -14.62 43.41 -53.05
C SER A 10 -15.40 42.67 -51.93
N LEU A 11 -15.49 41.32 -52.03
CA LEU A 11 -16.06 40.50 -50.99
C LEU A 11 -15.03 40.23 -49.93
N CYS A 12 -15.10 41.02 -48.85
CA CYS A 12 -14.26 40.80 -47.64
C CYS A 12 -14.84 39.62 -46.82
N THR A 13 -14.32 38.42 -47.03
CA THR A 13 -14.66 37.23 -46.23
C THR A 13 -13.93 37.33 -44.91
N THR A 14 -14.62 37.78 -43.87
CA THR A 14 -14.15 37.66 -42.48
C THR A 14 -14.24 36.18 -42.04
N LEU A 15 -13.10 35.53 -42.00
CA LEU A 15 -12.95 34.23 -41.37
C LEU A 15 -13.14 34.41 -39.83
N PHE A 16 -14.32 34.09 -39.34
CA PHE A 16 -14.53 33.81 -37.92
C PHE A 16 -13.83 32.51 -37.58
N ILE A 17 -12.63 32.59 -37.00
CA ILE A 17 -12.02 31.47 -36.29
C ILE A 17 -12.83 31.32 -35.01
N TRP A 18 -13.80 30.37 -35.06
CA TRP A 18 -14.38 29.84 -33.82
C TRP A 18 -13.31 29.03 -33.15
N SER A 19 -12.64 29.64 -32.17
CA SER A 19 -11.87 28.92 -31.20
C SER A 19 -12.86 28.09 -30.37
N CYS A 20 -13.09 26.84 -30.75
CA CYS A 20 -13.60 25.87 -29.81
C CYS A 20 -12.58 25.80 -28.65
N LYS A 21 -12.88 26.45 -27.54
CA LYS A 21 -12.38 25.98 -26.27
C LYS A 21 -12.98 24.59 -26.11
N ASP A 22 -12.17 23.56 -26.22
CA ASP A 22 -12.52 22.25 -25.69
C ASP A 22 -12.80 22.47 -24.20
N SER A 23 -14.06 22.59 -23.85
CA SER A 23 -14.48 22.43 -22.47
C SER A 23 -14.20 20.97 -22.16
N GLU A 24 -13.17 20.70 -21.37
CA GLU A 24 -12.98 19.37 -20.79
C GLU A 24 -14.32 18.96 -20.19
N GLU A 25 -14.89 17.91 -20.75
CA GLU A 25 -16.19 17.42 -20.30
C GLU A 25 -15.96 16.76 -18.94
N ILE A 26 -16.25 17.52 -17.90
CA ILE A 26 -16.07 17.05 -16.51
C ILE A 26 -17.02 15.87 -16.31
N ALA A 27 -16.47 14.70 -16.02
CA ALA A 27 -17.25 13.49 -15.75
C ALA A 27 -18.33 13.76 -14.67
N PRO A 28 -19.53 13.19 -14.81
CA PRO A 28 -20.58 13.33 -13.80
C PRO A 28 -20.11 12.83 -12.44
N ALA A 29 -20.63 13.40 -11.37
CA ALA A 29 -20.33 12.97 -10.01
C ALA A 29 -20.80 11.52 -9.82
N SER A 30 -19.92 10.61 -9.45
CA SER A 30 -20.24 9.21 -9.20
C SER A 30 -19.31 8.62 -8.14
N LEU A 31 -19.83 7.64 -7.39
CA LEU A 31 -19.09 6.77 -6.51
C LEU A 31 -19.68 5.37 -6.60
N THR A 32 -18.83 4.39 -6.78
CA THR A 32 -19.19 2.96 -6.79
C THR A 32 -18.20 2.16 -5.95
N ILE A 33 -18.65 1.02 -5.44
CA ILE A 33 -17.80 0.06 -4.74
C ILE A 33 -17.95 -1.31 -5.40
N ASN A 34 -16.88 -2.12 -5.33
CA ASN A 34 -16.86 -3.44 -5.96
C ASN A 34 -17.54 -4.54 -5.12
N LYS A 35 -17.82 -4.28 -3.85
CA LYS A 35 -18.47 -5.22 -2.91
C LYS A 35 -19.51 -4.47 -2.08
N ASN A 36 -20.66 -5.07 -1.84
CA ASN A 36 -21.71 -4.52 -0.99
C ASN A 36 -21.73 -5.12 0.42
N GLU A 37 -20.98 -6.19 0.62
CA GLU A 37 -20.85 -6.89 1.89
C GLU A 37 -19.42 -7.44 2.05
N LEU A 38 -18.90 -7.36 3.27
CA LEU A 38 -17.70 -8.03 3.73
C LEU A 38 -18.06 -8.96 4.88
N SER A 39 -17.61 -10.22 4.81
CA SER A 39 -17.79 -11.22 5.85
C SER A 39 -16.45 -11.55 6.46
N PHE A 40 -16.35 -11.38 7.77
CA PHE A 40 -15.16 -11.63 8.56
C PHE A 40 -15.38 -12.81 9.50
N THR A 41 -14.30 -13.52 9.81
CA THR A 41 -14.29 -14.44 10.93
C THR A 41 -14.31 -13.69 12.26
N GLY A 42 -14.39 -14.39 13.39
CA GLY A 42 -14.39 -13.75 14.71
C GLY A 42 -13.09 -13.05 15.10
N TYR A 43 -12.02 -13.20 14.32
CA TYR A 43 -10.69 -12.66 14.61
C TYR A 43 -10.46 -11.32 13.90
N LYS A 44 -9.55 -10.52 14.47
CA LYS A 44 -9.08 -9.30 13.85
C LYS A 44 -8.52 -9.61 12.46
N SER A 45 -9.07 -8.97 11.44
CA SER A 45 -8.63 -9.12 10.05
C SER A 45 -8.99 -7.89 9.23
N THR A 46 -8.40 -7.81 8.03
CA THR A 46 -8.59 -6.68 7.10
C THR A 46 -9.02 -7.25 5.74
N LEU A 47 -10.05 -6.66 5.16
CA LEU A 47 -10.46 -6.89 3.78
C LEU A 47 -10.53 -5.57 3.02
N ALA A 48 -10.27 -5.62 1.71
CA ALA A 48 -10.28 -4.46 0.86
C ALA A 48 -11.60 -4.28 0.11
N VAL A 49 -11.93 -3.02 -0.12
CA VAL A 49 -12.99 -2.58 -1.03
C VAL A 49 -12.41 -1.58 -2.01
N LYS A 50 -12.60 -1.79 -3.30
CA LYS A 50 -12.29 -0.80 -4.33
C LYS A 50 -13.39 0.25 -4.39
N VAL A 51 -13.01 1.50 -4.21
CA VAL A 51 -13.89 2.67 -4.35
C VAL A 51 -13.50 3.39 -5.61
N ASP A 52 -14.38 3.46 -6.59
CA ASP A 52 -14.21 4.27 -7.81
C ASP A 52 -15.06 5.53 -7.67
N ALA A 53 -14.44 6.69 -7.63
CA ALA A 53 -15.12 7.95 -7.45
C ALA A 53 -14.54 9.06 -8.35
N THR A 54 -15.43 9.92 -8.87
CA THR A 54 -15.08 11.06 -9.72
C THR A 54 -14.98 12.37 -8.93
N ARG A 55 -15.25 12.35 -7.62
CA ARG A 55 -15.21 13.53 -6.73
C ARG A 55 -14.65 13.13 -5.37
N ARG A 56 -14.46 14.15 -4.53
CA ARG A 56 -14.14 13.95 -3.12
C ARG A 56 -15.14 13.00 -2.46
N TRP A 57 -14.61 12.05 -1.73
CA TRP A 57 -15.40 11.13 -0.95
C TRP A 57 -14.85 10.97 0.48
N SER A 58 -15.70 10.48 1.35
CA SER A 58 -15.34 10.06 2.70
C SER A 58 -16.10 8.80 3.09
N ALA A 59 -15.61 8.08 4.10
CA ALA A 59 -16.24 6.89 4.62
C ALA A 59 -16.29 6.93 6.14
N VAL A 60 -17.41 6.47 6.72
CA VAL A 60 -17.62 6.45 8.17
C VAL A 60 -18.11 5.07 8.58
N ALA A 61 -17.47 4.48 9.58
CA ALA A 61 -17.91 3.24 10.19
C ALA A 61 -19.02 3.51 11.23
N SER A 62 -20.04 2.66 11.25
CA SER A 62 -21.14 2.73 12.24
C SER A 62 -20.71 2.25 13.63
N GLU A 63 -19.65 1.43 13.69
CA GLU A 63 -19.25 0.69 14.88
C GLU A 63 -17.77 0.91 15.19
N TYR A 64 -17.42 1.03 16.47
CA TYR A 64 -16.04 1.25 16.94
C TYR A 64 -15.08 0.08 16.64
N TRP A 65 -15.61 -1.10 16.39
CA TRP A 65 -14.82 -2.29 16.06
C TRP A 65 -14.46 -2.39 14.57
N ILE A 66 -14.93 -1.45 13.75
CA ILE A 66 -14.60 -1.31 12.33
C ILE A 66 -13.69 -0.10 12.15
N THR A 67 -12.55 -0.29 11.52
CA THR A 67 -11.61 0.80 11.15
C THR A 67 -11.45 0.85 9.65
N ILE A 68 -11.34 2.05 9.09
CA ILE A 68 -11.28 2.29 7.64
C ILE A 68 -9.99 3.06 7.32
N SER A 69 -9.27 2.66 6.27
CA SER A 69 -8.08 3.37 5.82
C SER A 69 -7.84 3.18 4.31
N PRO A 70 -7.72 4.27 3.51
CA PRO A 70 -8.05 5.64 3.86
C PRO A 70 -9.55 5.82 4.09
N ASP A 71 -9.95 6.73 4.96
CA ASP A 71 -11.35 7.08 5.25
C ASP A 71 -11.86 8.27 4.43
N ASN A 72 -11.01 8.86 3.62
CA ASN A 72 -11.36 9.97 2.71
C ASN A 72 -10.36 10.13 1.57
N TYR A 73 -10.80 10.84 0.55
CA TYR A 73 -9.97 11.25 -0.58
C TYR A 73 -10.42 12.62 -1.11
N PRO A 74 -9.50 13.55 -1.39
CA PRO A 74 -9.85 14.91 -1.82
C PRO A 74 -10.55 14.97 -3.18
N GLY A 75 -10.42 13.89 -3.96
CA GLY A 75 -11.05 13.77 -5.28
C GLY A 75 -10.28 14.47 -6.39
N VAL A 76 -10.60 14.04 -7.58
CA VAL A 76 -10.19 14.61 -8.86
C VAL A 76 -11.45 14.71 -9.74
N ASN A 77 -11.40 15.41 -10.87
CA ASN A 77 -12.54 15.49 -11.78
C ASN A 77 -12.59 14.33 -12.81
N GLU A 78 -11.83 13.28 -12.52
CA GLU A 78 -11.73 12.05 -13.30
C GLU A 78 -12.02 10.85 -12.42
N SER A 79 -12.27 9.68 -13.00
CA SER A 79 -12.40 8.44 -12.23
C SER A 79 -11.08 8.13 -11.54
N PHE A 80 -11.15 7.90 -10.24
CA PHE A 80 -10.03 7.49 -9.40
C PHE A 80 -10.41 6.29 -8.55
N ILE A 81 -9.63 5.23 -8.65
CA ILE A 81 -9.84 4.01 -7.88
C ILE A 81 -8.95 4.06 -6.64
N ALA A 82 -9.60 4.02 -5.47
CA ALA A 82 -8.94 3.86 -4.18
C ALA A 82 -9.19 2.47 -3.63
N ASN A 83 -8.17 1.83 -3.09
CA ASN A 83 -8.33 0.64 -2.27
C ASN A 83 -8.53 1.09 -0.82
N VAL A 84 -9.66 0.70 -0.25
CA VAL A 84 -10.05 1.05 1.12
C VAL A 84 -9.97 -0.21 1.98
N ALA A 85 -9.04 -0.23 2.90
CA ALA A 85 -8.90 -1.29 3.88
C ALA A 85 -9.98 -1.15 4.96
N VAL A 86 -10.78 -2.19 5.16
CA VAL A 86 -11.75 -2.31 6.25
C VAL A 86 -11.23 -3.34 7.24
N THR A 87 -10.84 -2.90 8.42
CA THR A 87 -10.28 -3.73 9.48
C THR A 87 -11.30 -3.91 10.58
N VAL A 88 -11.53 -5.13 11.03
CA VAL A 88 -12.35 -5.44 12.20
C VAL A 88 -11.47 -5.87 13.38
N SER A 89 -11.86 -5.51 14.60
CA SER A 89 -11.24 -6.03 15.82
C SER A 89 -11.76 -7.43 16.15
N ASP A 90 -11.07 -8.14 17.06
CA ASP A 90 -11.54 -9.44 17.57
C ASP A 90 -12.97 -9.36 18.10
N ASN A 91 -13.80 -10.36 17.78
CA ASN A 91 -15.15 -10.47 18.29
C ASN A 91 -15.22 -11.45 19.48
N ALA A 92 -14.85 -10.97 20.65
CA ALA A 92 -14.91 -11.73 21.89
C ALA A 92 -16.31 -11.68 22.55
N THR A 93 -17.36 -11.22 21.86
CA THR A 93 -18.69 -11.03 22.44
C THR A 93 -19.48 -12.33 22.59
N GLY A 94 -19.05 -13.41 21.96
CA GLY A 94 -19.77 -14.68 21.91
C GLY A 94 -21.02 -14.67 21.02
N GLN A 95 -21.25 -13.59 20.26
CA GLN A 95 -22.34 -13.47 19.28
C GLN A 95 -21.82 -12.88 17.97
N PRO A 96 -22.36 -13.32 16.80
CA PRO A 96 -22.07 -12.64 15.54
C PRO A 96 -22.49 -11.17 15.64
N ARG A 97 -21.77 -10.30 14.92
CA ARG A 97 -22.08 -8.87 14.89
C ARG A 97 -22.10 -8.33 13.46
N GLU A 98 -22.88 -7.27 13.28
CA GLU A 98 -23.00 -6.57 12.01
C GLU A 98 -22.83 -5.08 12.24
N GLY A 99 -22.18 -4.42 11.30
CA GLY A 99 -22.01 -2.99 11.23
C GLY A 99 -21.98 -2.54 9.78
N HIS A 100 -21.79 -1.25 9.57
CA HIS A 100 -21.81 -0.66 8.24
C HIS A 100 -20.67 0.33 8.04
N VAL A 101 -20.23 0.46 6.80
CA VAL A 101 -19.40 1.55 6.33
C VAL A 101 -20.21 2.37 5.34
N THR A 102 -20.49 3.61 5.68
CA THR A 102 -21.24 4.52 4.80
C THR A 102 -20.26 5.40 4.04
N PHE A 103 -20.37 5.38 2.71
CA PHE A 103 -19.60 6.23 1.81
C PHE A 103 -20.39 7.45 1.40
N PHE A 104 -19.76 8.60 1.46
CA PHE A 104 -20.30 9.90 1.13
C PHE A 104 -19.57 10.46 -0.09
N LEU A 105 -20.32 10.93 -1.08
CA LEU A 105 -19.81 11.69 -2.21
C LEU A 105 -20.17 13.17 -2.02
N GLN A 106 -19.17 14.04 -1.86
CA GLN A 106 -19.39 15.47 -1.62
C GLN A 106 -20.34 15.76 -0.44
N ASP A 107 -20.22 14.94 0.64
CA ASP A 107 -21.00 15.01 1.87
C ASP A 107 -22.45 14.48 1.76
N GLU A 108 -22.86 13.92 0.63
CA GLU A 108 -24.12 13.19 0.46
C GLU A 108 -23.88 11.68 0.59
N GLU A 109 -24.73 10.99 1.38
CA GLU A 109 -24.69 9.54 1.52
C GLU A 109 -25.05 8.88 0.17
N VAL A 110 -24.20 7.99 -0.30
CA VAL A 110 -24.37 7.34 -1.62
C VAL A 110 -24.48 5.83 -1.50
N ILE A 111 -23.61 5.19 -0.74
CA ILE A 111 -23.51 3.72 -0.66
C ILE A 111 -23.21 3.31 0.77
N THR A 112 -23.85 2.21 1.19
CA THR A 112 -23.57 1.53 2.45
C THR A 112 -23.02 0.13 2.15
N LEU A 113 -21.86 -0.17 2.74
CA LEU A 113 -21.24 -1.48 2.76
C LEU A 113 -21.59 -2.17 4.07
N THR A 114 -22.13 -3.38 3.99
CA THR A 114 -22.40 -4.21 5.17
C THR A 114 -21.14 -4.94 5.61
N VAL A 115 -20.85 -4.91 6.91
CA VAL A 115 -19.72 -5.62 7.53
C VAL A 115 -20.26 -6.61 8.53
N LYS A 116 -20.10 -7.91 8.23
CA LYS A 116 -20.51 -9.01 9.11
C LYS A 116 -19.29 -9.66 9.73
N GLN A 117 -19.38 -10.00 11.00
CA GLN A 117 -18.32 -10.73 11.69
C GLN A 117 -18.89 -11.87 12.53
N SER A 118 -18.34 -13.07 12.31
CA SER A 118 -18.68 -14.26 13.12
C SER A 118 -18.19 -14.13 14.56
N ILE A 119 -18.52 -15.11 15.38
CA ILE A 119 -17.90 -15.31 16.69
C ILE A 119 -16.49 -15.87 16.53
N GLN A 120 -15.66 -15.68 17.53
CA GLN A 120 -14.44 -16.48 17.68
C GLN A 120 -14.85 -17.92 18.02
N ASP A 121 -14.54 -18.85 17.15
CA ASP A 121 -14.70 -20.26 17.44
C ASP A 121 -13.38 -20.79 18.03
N GLU A 122 -13.43 -21.42 19.22
CA GLU A 122 -12.23 -21.88 19.94
C GLU A 122 -11.46 -22.99 19.18
N GLY A 123 -12.00 -23.47 18.07
CA GLY A 123 -11.46 -24.58 17.30
C GLY A 123 -10.86 -24.24 15.93
N GLU A 124 -11.21 -23.10 15.34
CA GLU A 124 -10.77 -22.73 13.99
C GLU A 124 -10.17 -21.33 13.96
N ARG A 125 -8.86 -21.25 13.95
CA ARG A 125 -8.21 -20.06 13.44
C ARG A 125 -8.28 -20.12 11.91
N PRO A 126 -8.77 -19.06 11.23
CA PRO A 126 -8.85 -19.02 9.76
C PRO A 126 -7.49 -19.01 9.06
N ASP A 127 -6.44 -19.28 9.80
CA ASP A 127 -5.03 -19.17 9.46
C ASP A 127 -4.60 -20.14 8.36
N GLU A 128 -5.43 -21.13 8.04
CA GLU A 128 -5.01 -22.23 7.17
C GLU A 128 -5.75 -22.30 5.83
N GLU A 129 -6.77 -21.46 5.57
CA GLU A 129 -7.46 -21.51 4.28
C GLU A 129 -6.52 -21.14 3.13
N PHE A 130 -5.61 -20.20 3.37
CA PHE A 130 -4.58 -19.79 2.41
C PHE A 130 -3.23 -19.56 3.12
N PRO A 131 -2.53 -20.64 3.49
CA PRO A 131 -1.30 -20.52 4.25
C PRO A 131 -0.20 -19.85 3.41
N ILE A 132 0.60 -19.00 4.04
CA ILE A 132 1.84 -18.53 3.45
C ILE A 132 2.82 -19.71 3.44
N THR A 133 3.13 -20.22 2.25
CA THR A 133 3.99 -21.39 2.07
C THR A 133 5.39 -21.04 1.63
N TRP A 134 5.61 -19.81 1.19
CA TRP A 134 6.93 -19.33 0.79
C TRP A 134 7.04 -17.81 0.95
N ALA A 135 8.20 -17.36 1.40
CA ALA A 135 8.62 -15.96 1.38
C ALA A 135 10.14 -15.91 1.39
N ASN A 136 10.74 -14.91 0.75
CA ASN A 136 12.18 -14.76 0.77
C ASN A 136 12.62 -13.31 0.66
N LEU A 137 13.86 -13.04 1.09
CA LEU A 137 14.55 -11.79 0.84
C LEU A 137 14.98 -11.76 -0.63
N GLN A 138 14.59 -10.71 -1.37
CA GLN A 138 14.89 -10.57 -2.79
C GLN A 138 16.14 -9.74 -3.04
N TRP A 139 16.23 -8.58 -2.40
CA TRP A 139 17.33 -7.66 -2.58
C TRP A 139 17.41 -6.66 -1.42
N CYS A 140 18.56 -6.01 -1.29
CA CYS A 140 18.71 -4.77 -0.54
C CYS A 140 19.47 -3.75 -1.38
N ALA A 141 19.21 -2.47 -1.17
CA ALA A 141 19.83 -1.38 -1.92
C ALA A 141 21.36 -1.33 -1.70
N SER A 142 21.78 -1.53 -0.46
CA SER A 142 23.19 -1.69 -0.07
C SER A 142 23.25 -2.49 1.23
N ASN A 143 24.31 -3.27 1.37
CA ASN A 143 24.64 -3.94 2.64
C ASN A 143 25.67 -3.16 3.45
N VAL A 144 26.10 -1.97 2.99
CA VAL A 144 26.94 -1.01 3.71
C VAL A 144 26.37 0.38 3.50
N LEU A 145 26.07 1.09 4.57
CA LEU A 145 25.47 2.40 4.63
C LEU A 145 26.33 3.33 5.50
N ASN A 146 26.09 4.63 5.43
CA ASN A 146 26.58 5.60 6.41
C ASN A 146 25.46 5.98 7.40
N GLU A 147 25.83 6.53 8.54
CA GLU A 147 24.84 7.10 9.46
C GLU A 147 23.99 8.14 8.75
N GLY A 148 22.68 8.13 9.04
CA GLY A 148 21.70 8.99 8.37
C GLY A 148 21.12 8.42 7.09
N ASP A 149 21.75 7.41 6.47
CA ASP A 149 21.18 6.72 5.32
C ASP A 149 19.97 5.86 5.72
N ASN A 150 19.10 5.62 4.75
CA ASN A 150 18.00 4.68 4.91
C ASN A 150 18.38 3.31 4.33
N PHE A 151 18.10 2.25 5.08
CA PHE A 151 18.18 0.90 4.54
C PHE A 151 16.89 0.57 3.79
N GLU A 152 17.01 0.10 2.56
CA GLU A 152 15.89 -0.35 1.73
C GLU A 152 16.11 -1.78 1.25
N ALA A 153 15.06 -2.57 1.36
CA ALA A 153 15.08 -3.96 0.91
C ALA A 153 13.71 -4.37 0.34
N GLY A 154 13.72 -5.44 -0.45
CA GLY A 154 12.52 -6.04 -1.02
C GLY A 154 12.38 -7.51 -0.64
N SER A 155 11.14 -7.96 -0.57
CA SER A 155 10.78 -9.33 -0.24
C SER A 155 9.55 -9.77 -1.04
N CYS A 156 9.48 -11.04 -1.36
CA CYS A 156 8.32 -11.67 -1.99
C CYS A 156 7.68 -12.69 -1.04
N VAL A 157 6.38 -12.87 -1.22
CA VAL A 157 5.58 -13.85 -0.48
C VAL A 157 4.63 -14.59 -1.41
N PHE A 158 4.44 -15.88 -1.16
CA PHE A 158 3.48 -16.74 -1.86
C PHE A 158 2.49 -17.36 -0.89
N ALA A 159 1.21 -17.22 -1.24
CA ALA A 159 0.08 -17.89 -0.59
C ALA A 159 -0.89 -18.33 -1.70
N ASP A 160 -1.06 -19.63 -1.88
CA ASP A 160 -1.93 -20.18 -2.93
C ASP A 160 -3.37 -19.70 -2.74
N GLY A 161 -4.04 -19.35 -3.84
CA GLY A 161 -5.38 -18.78 -3.81
C GLY A 161 -5.45 -17.27 -3.44
N ILE A 162 -4.36 -16.67 -2.98
CA ILE A 162 -4.25 -15.23 -2.76
C ILE A 162 -3.32 -14.60 -3.78
N THR A 163 -2.02 -14.88 -3.68
CA THR A 163 -1.01 -14.16 -4.50
C THR A 163 -1.03 -14.55 -5.98
N ASN A 164 -1.63 -15.67 -6.32
CA ASN A 164 -1.84 -16.15 -7.68
C ASN A 164 -3.31 -16.04 -8.16
N SER A 165 -4.18 -15.38 -7.40
CA SER A 165 -5.56 -15.13 -7.80
C SER A 165 -5.66 -13.92 -8.72
N VAL A 166 -6.45 -14.01 -9.79
CA VAL A 166 -6.73 -12.90 -10.70
C VAL A 166 -7.52 -11.76 -10.05
N ASP A 167 -8.11 -12.00 -8.88
CA ASP A 167 -8.90 -11.02 -8.14
C ASP A 167 -8.11 -10.32 -7.02
N SER A 168 -6.86 -10.72 -6.77
CA SER A 168 -6.02 -10.21 -5.66
C SER A 168 -5.04 -9.11 -6.08
N GLU A 169 -5.52 -8.12 -6.80
CA GLU A 169 -4.67 -7.04 -7.33
C GLU A 169 -4.14 -6.06 -6.26
N THR A 170 -4.53 -6.19 -4.99
CA THR A 170 -4.31 -5.15 -3.98
C THR A 170 -3.26 -5.47 -2.94
N GLY A 171 -2.89 -6.75 -2.79
CA GLY A 171 -1.93 -7.20 -1.76
C GLY A 171 -2.38 -7.00 -0.31
N GLU A 172 -3.64 -6.61 -0.10
CA GLU A 172 -4.15 -6.21 1.22
C GLU A 172 -4.53 -7.39 2.11
N GLU A 173 -4.67 -8.58 1.55
CA GLU A 173 -4.91 -9.81 2.29
C GLU A 173 -3.70 -10.20 3.14
N ILE A 174 -2.50 -9.85 2.68
CA ILE A 174 -1.25 -10.14 3.39
C ILE A 174 -0.67 -8.86 3.97
N THR A 175 -0.52 -8.77 5.27
CA THR A 175 0.22 -7.71 5.92
C THR A 175 1.72 -8.02 5.89
N CYS A 176 2.54 -6.99 5.70
CA CYS A 176 3.98 -7.10 5.64
C CYS A 176 4.64 -6.06 6.53
N ASP A 177 5.65 -6.49 7.29
CA ASP A 177 6.55 -5.60 8.01
C ASP A 177 8.01 -5.97 7.66
N ILE A 178 8.90 -4.97 7.57
CA ILE A 178 10.35 -5.14 7.63
C ILE A 178 10.79 -4.97 9.06
N GLY A 179 11.69 -5.84 9.51
CA GLY A 179 12.25 -5.76 10.86
C GLY A 179 13.75 -5.84 10.87
N TYR A 180 14.33 -5.36 11.97
CA TYR A 180 15.75 -5.51 12.25
C TYR A 180 16.04 -5.83 13.71
N SER A 181 17.19 -6.43 13.93
CA SER A 181 17.78 -6.67 15.24
C SER A 181 19.28 -6.39 15.19
N PHE A 182 19.90 -6.12 16.33
CA PHE A 182 21.35 -5.99 16.47
C PHE A 182 22.06 -7.36 16.63
N THR A 183 21.30 -8.41 16.78
CA THR A 183 21.80 -9.80 16.93
C THR A 183 21.11 -10.71 15.94
N ASP A 184 21.86 -11.69 15.41
CA ASP A 184 21.31 -12.70 14.50
C ASP A 184 20.53 -13.75 15.29
N THR A 185 19.27 -13.47 15.54
CA THR A 185 18.36 -14.29 16.35
C THR A 185 17.13 -14.68 15.56
N ASP A 186 16.35 -15.60 16.13
CA ASP A 186 15.02 -15.97 15.62
C ASP A 186 14.14 -14.71 15.50
N PRO A 187 13.62 -14.39 14.31
CA PRO A 187 12.80 -13.20 14.09
C PRO A 187 11.44 -13.23 14.80
N SER A 188 11.03 -14.34 15.38
CA SER A 188 9.86 -14.41 16.25
C SER A 188 10.11 -13.88 17.66
N GLY A 189 11.38 -13.60 18.02
CA GLY A 189 11.78 -13.08 19.31
C GLY A 189 11.39 -11.62 19.55
N GLU A 190 11.49 -11.18 20.80
CA GLU A 190 11.11 -9.83 21.22
C GLU A 190 12.17 -8.76 20.86
N ASP A 191 13.36 -9.16 20.44
CA ASP A 191 14.49 -8.27 20.14
C ASP A 191 14.38 -7.58 18.77
N TRP A 192 13.33 -7.85 18.03
CA TRP A 192 13.12 -7.32 16.70
C TRP A 192 12.26 -6.06 16.70
N ILE A 193 12.70 -5.04 15.96
CA ILE A 193 11.98 -3.78 15.74
C ILE A 193 11.33 -3.82 14.37
N TRP A 194 10.01 -3.63 14.30
CA TRP A 194 9.22 -3.83 13.09
C TRP A 194 8.61 -2.53 12.57
N THR A 195 8.64 -2.36 11.24
CA THR A 195 8.02 -1.25 10.51
C THR A 195 7.18 -1.80 9.38
N SER A 196 5.95 -1.30 9.24
CA SER A 196 5.01 -1.75 8.20
C SER A 196 5.51 -1.41 6.79
N CYS A 197 5.32 -2.36 5.88
CA CYS A 197 5.67 -2.23 4.47
C CYS A 197 4.41 -2.17 3.62
N PRO A 198 4.31 -1.21 2.69
CA PRO A 198 3.24 -1.21 1.70
C PRO A 198 3.44 -2.32 0.66
N PHE A 199 2.34 -2.82 0.13
CA PHE A 199 2.34 -3.63 -1.08
C PHE A 199 2.91 -2.82 -2.26
N ASN A 200 3.79 -3.43 -3.04
CA ASN A 200 4.50 -2.78 -4.13
C ASN A 200 4.29 -3.47 -5.49
N GLY A 201 3.32 -4.36 -5.60
CA GLY A 201 2.93 -4.99 -6.86
C GLY A 201 3.10 -6.50 -6.88
N ASP A 202 2.75 -7.07 -8.02
CA ASP A 202 2.85 -8.49 -8.28
C ASP A 202 4.19 -8.82 -8.95
N TRP A 203 4.75 -9.96 -8.58
CA TRP A 203 5.91 -10.53 -9.25
C TRP A 203 5.62 -11.99 -9.62
N GLY A 204 5.04 -12.17 -10.80
CA GLY A 204 4.55 -13.47 -11.23
C GLY A 204 3.36 -13.92 -10.38
N ASN A 205 3.51 -15.02 -9.64
CA ASN A 205 2.51 -15.53 -8.72
C ASN A 205 2.72 -15.08 -7.27
N ASN A 206 3.63 -14.12 -7.03
CA ASN A 206 3.98 -13.66 -5.69
C ASN A 206 3.58 -12.20 -5.51
N PHE A 207 3.26 -11.82 -4.29
CA PHE A 207 3.21 -10.42 -3.91
C PHE A 207 4.60 -9.92 -3.55
N TYR A 208 4.91 -8.70 -3.99
CA TYR A 208 6.16 -8.03 -3.74
C TYR A 208 5.96 -6.83 -2.81
N TYR A 209 6.81 -6.73 -1.80
CA TYR A 209 6.82 -5.66 -0.82
C TYR A 209 8.19 -5.02 -0.75
N GLN A 210 8.21 -3.72 -0.53
CA GLN A 210 9.44 -2.95 -0.31
C GLN A 210 9.37 -2.27 1.04
N GLY A 211 10.40 -2.50 1.87
CA GLY A 211 10.51 -1.93 3.19
C GLY A 211 11.66 -0.93 3.30
N ARG A 212 11.53 -0.01 4.26
CA ARG A 212 12.54 0.98 4.59
C ARG A 212 12.73 1.06 6.10
N ILE A 213 13.99 1.05 6.54
CA ILE A 213 14.40 1.29 7.93
C ILE A 213 15.14 2.61 7.97
N GLN A 214 14.80 3.47 8.94
CA GLN A 214 15.32 4.83 9.07
C GLN A 214 15.95 5.05 10.45
N ASN A 215 16.67 6.15 10.60
CA ASN A 215 17.31 6.56 11.86
C ASN A 215 18.29 5.52 12.41
N LEU A 216 19.06 4.94 11.52
CA LEU A 216 20.09 3.96 11.84
C LEU A 216 21.36 4.67 12.34
N THR A 217 21.97 4.13 13.37
CA THR A 217 23.28 4.54 13.87
C THR A 217 24.34 3.51 13.46
N ALA A 218 25.63 3.85 13.61
CA ALA A 218 26.72 2.94 13.28
C ALA A 218 26.57 1.60 14.01
N GLY A 219 26.75 0.51 13.29
CA GLY A 219 26.60 -0.84 13.82
C GLY A 219 26.30 -1.90 12.78
N THR A 220 26.23 -3.13 13.25
CA THR A 220 25.81 -4.29 12.46
C THR A 220 24.35 -4.59 12.73
N TYR A 221 23.60 -4.83 11.67
CA TYR A 221 22.18 -5.09 11.71
C TYR A 221 21.85 -6.38 10.98
N PHE A 222 20.87 -7.10 11.50
CA PHE A 222 20.23 -8.24 10.86
C PHE A 222 18.81 -7.83 10.50
N TYR A 223 18.32 -8.21 9.33
CA TYR A 223 17.01 -7.82 8.88
C TYR A 223 16.26 -8.99 8.27
N THR A 224 14.93 -8.89 8.33
CA THR A 224 14.03 -9.80 7.64
C THR A 224 12.69 -9.13 7.39
N PHE A 225 11.82 -9.81 6.66
CA PHE A 225 10.42 -9.44 6.52
C PHE A 225 9.54 -10.47 7.21
N ARG A 226 8.45 -10.01 7.80
CA ARG A 226 7.41 -10.90 8.28
C ARG A 226 6.11 -10.62 7.56
N PHE A 227 5.41 -11.70 7.27
CA PHE A 227 4.14 -11.70 6.57
C PHE A 227 3.07 -12.37 7.39
N ARG A 228 1.85 -11.92 7.26
CA ARG A 228 0.70 -12.54 7.89
C ARG A 228 -0.51 -12.42 6.99
N ASN A 229 -1.18 -13.55 6.74
CA ASN A 229 -2.48 -13.59 6.11
C ASN A 229 -3.56 -13.43 7.19
N GLY A 230 -4.38 -12.38 7.09
CA GLY A 230 -5.44 -12.09 8.06
C GLY A 230 -4.95 -12.08 9.51
N SER A 231 -5.51 -12.94 10.35
CA SER A 231 -5.12 -13.14 11.75
C SER A 231 -4.16 -14.30 11.98
N GLY A 232 -3.68 -14.95 10.90
CA GLY A 232 -2.77 -16.09 10.95
C GLY A 232 -1.44 -15.81 11.63
N PRO A 233 -0.60 -16.84 11.82
CA PRO A 233 0.72 -16.67 12.39
C PRO A 233 1.62 -15.88 11.44
N TYR A 234 2.55 -15.13 12.00
CA TYR A 234 3.61 -14.54 11.20
C TYR A 234 4.49 -15.62 10.57
N LYS A 235 4.83 -15.40 9.30
CA LYS A 235 5.87 -16.15 8.58
C LYS A 235 7.00 -15.18 8.25
N TYR A 236 8.23 -15.64 8.42
CA TYR A 236 9.41 -14.81 8.28
C TYR A 236 10.17 -15.19 7.02
N ALA A 237 10.65 -14.20 6.28
CA ALA A 237 11.44 -14.43 5.08
C ALA A 237 12.91 -14.71 5.45
N GLY A 238 13.47 -15.71 4.81
CA GLY A 238 14.91 -15.97 4.86
C GLY A 238 15.56 -15.69 3.50
N THR A 239 16.83 -15.96 3.39
CA THR A 239 17.63 -15.68 2.17
C THR A 239 17.16 -16.44 0.93
N GLY A 240 16.55 -17.61 1.07
CA GLY A 240 16.10 -18.42 -0.08
C GLY A 240 14.68 -18.96 0.02
N GLY A 241 14.02 -18.75 1.15
CA GLY A 241 12.69 -19.26 1.45
C GLY A 241 12.20 -18.75 2.79
N LEU A 242 11.20 -19.41 3.38
CA LEU A 242 10.83 -19.12 4.77
C LEU A 242 12.04 -19.32 5.69
N TRP A 243 12.20 -18.41 6.63
CA TRP A 243 13.26 -18.50 7.63
C TRP A 243 13.18 -19.83 8.40
N ASP A 244 14.30 -20.53 8.52
CA ASP A 244 14.45 -21.81 9.21
C ASP A 244 15.62 -21.83 10.23
N GLY A 245 16.42 -20.74 10.25
CA GLY A 245 17.56 -20.59 11.12
C GLY A 245 18.79 -21.40 10.70
N GLU A 246 18.75 -22.12 9.58
CA GLU A 246 19.86 -22.98 9.11
C GLU A 246 20.32 -22.58 7.69
N VAL A 247 19.46 -22.69 6.70
CA VAL A 247 19.74 -22.41 5.29
C VAL A 247 19.13 -21.07 4.87
N ASN A 248 17.92 -20.83 5.29
CA ASN A 248 17.18 -19.59 5.04
C ASN A 248 17.30 -18.70 6.28
N VAL A 249 18.29 -17.83 6.27
CA VAL A 249 18.68 -17.01 7.41
C VAL A 249 18.35 -15.54 7.19
N ASN A 250 18.51 -14.72 8.23
CA ASN A 250 18.33 -13.28 8.18
C ASN A 250 19.32 -12.65 7.19
N GLY A 251 18.93 -11.55 6.58
CA GLY A 251 19.83 -10.67 5.87
C GLY A 251 20.70 -9.88 6.86
N LYS A 252 21.82 -9.33 6.37
CA LYS A 252 22.76 -8.55 7.16
C LYS A 252 23.16 -7.29 6.42
N PHE A 253 23.27 -6.17 7.14
CA PHE A 253 23.88 -4.94 6.64
C PHE A 253 24.69 -4.25 7.76
N GLU A 254 25.54 -3.31 7.38
CA GLU A 254 26.39 -2.53 8.26
C GLU A 254 26.14 -1.04 8.04
N VAL A 255 26.11 -0.28 9.12
CA VAL A 255 26.09 1.19 9.10
C VAL A 255 27.42 1.67 9.67
N LYS A 256 28.13 2.48 8.88
CA LYS A 256 29.40 3.09 9.28
C LYS A 256 29.18 4.46 9.90
N GLU A 257 30.07 4.84 10.81
CA GLU A 257 30.15 6.23 11.28
C GLU A 257 30.44 7.15 10.07
N GLU A 258 29.87 8.32 10.06
CA GLU A 258 30.19 9.37 9.09
C GLU A 258 31.66 9.79 9.33
N GLU A 259 32.53 9.60 8.34
CA GLU A 259 33.91 10.10 8.44
C GLU A 259 33.85 11.62 8.43
N GLU A 260 34.21 12.28 9.55
CA GLU A 260 34.44 13.72 9.57
C GLU A 260 35.56 14.02 8.56
N GLU A 261 35.26 14.67 7.45
CA GLU A 261 36.29 15.23 6.57
C GLU A 261 37.12 16.20 7.40
N GLU A 262 38.33 15.80 7.82
CA GLU A 262 39.32 16.74 8.34
C GLU A 262 39.60 17.76 7.23
N GLU A 263 39.00 18.96 7.34
CA GLU A 263 39.43 20.12 6.55
C GLU A 263 40.92 20.32 6.82
N GLN A 264 41.76 19.80 5.92
CA GLN A 264 43.16 20.19 5.87
C GLN A 264 43.21 21.67 5.51
N GLU A 265 43.19 22.53 6.52
CA GLU A 265 43.60 23.91 6.37
C GLU A 265 45.06 23.92 5.87
N GLU A 266 45.22 24.00 4.55
CA GLU A 266 46.50 24.29 3.93
C GLU A 266 46.89 25.72 4.32
N TYR A 267 47.59 25.84 5.45
CA TYR A 267 48.30 27.07 5.80
C TYR A 267 49.36 27.32 4.75
N ALA A 268 49.00 28.04 3.70
CA ALA A 268 49.94 28.68 2.80
C ALA A 268 50.73 29.70 3.61
N SER A 269 51.90 29.29 4.05
CA SER A 269 52.93 30.18 4.58
C SER A 269 53.36 31.15 3.48
N ILE A 270 52.94 32.38 3.60
CA ILE A 270 53.41 33.49 2.79
C ILE A 270 54.73 33.92 3.43
N GLU A 271 55.87 33.64 2.78
CA GLU A 271 57.13 34.44 2.90
C GLU A 271 57.18 35.54 1.84
#